data_df1274f88c315c42e8fe34d00df95260
#
_entry.id   df1274f88c315c42e8fe34d00df95260
#
_cell.length_a   1.000
_cell.length_b   1.000
_cell.length_c   1.000
_cell.angle_alpha   90.00
_cell.angle_beta   90.00
_cell.angle_gamma   90.00
#
_symmetry.space_group_name_H-M   'P 1'
#
loop_
_entity.id
_entity.type
_entity.pdbx_description
1 polymer ?
#
loop_
_entity_poly.entity_id
_entity_poly.type
_entity_poly.pdbx_seq_one_letter_code
_entity_poly.pdbx_strand_id
1 'polypeptide(L)'
;MRVNRFLIVLACLLAITSLAAADDEKDKEKERTEIRKMSQESLTRLYKAQPSAKAAVEKAYGYAVFSNMGIKILVGGSGNGKGVAIKNKGKTETFMKMFEIQAGLGMGVKKFRVVFVFDNVKAFDGFVNSGWEFGGQADAAAKTSPEKGGSMAGAASVSEGVWMYQLTDKGLALELTGKGTK
;
A
#
# COMPACT_ATOMS: atom_id res chain seq x y z
N MET A 1 25.54 -25.67 47.85
CA MET A 1 25.43 -26.02 46.40
C MET A 1 24.03 -25.92 45.80
N ARG A 2 23.21 -24.94 46.17
CA ARG A 2 21.85 -24.74 45.63
C ARG A 2 21.70 -23.49 44.71
N VAL A 3 22.70 -22.64 44.64
CA VAL A 3 22.66 -21.36 43.90
C VAL A 3 22.82 -21.55 42.37
N ASN A 4 23.52 -22.59 41.91
CA ASN A 4 23.80 -22.81 40.49
C ASN A 4 22.58 -23.25 39.65
N ARG A 5 21.54 -23.85 40.22
CA ARG A 5 20.37 -24.31 39.48
C ARG A 5 19.44 -23.17 39.08
N PHE A 6 19.32 -22.14 39.92
CA PHE A 6 18.52 -20.94 39.61
C PHE A 6 19.15 -20.07 38.54
N LEU A 7 20.47 -19.93 38.55
CA LEU A 7 21.20 -19.18 37.49
C LEU A 7 21.13 -19.85 36.13
N ILE A 8 21.16 -21.19 36.07
CA ILE A 8 21.05 -21.94 34.81
C ILE A 8 19.62 -21.81 34.21
N VAL A 9 18.59 -21.89 35.06
CA VAL A 9 17.19 -21.72 34.58
C VAL A 9 16.93 -20.31 34.10
N LEU A 10 17.48 -19.30 34.78
CA LEU A 10 17.33 -17.90 34.36
C LEU A 10 18.08 -17.61 33.05
N ALA A 11 19.26 -18.20 32.86
CA ALA A 11 20.01 -18.09 31.59
C ALA A 11 19.30 -18.78 30.41
N CYS A 12 18.68 -19.93 30.64
CA CYS A 12 17.91 -20.62 29.61
C CYS A 12 16.63 -19.85 29.23
N LEU A 13 15.94 -19.21 30.20
CA LEU A 13 14.78 -18.38 29.92
C LEU A 13 15.12 -17.13 29.08
N LEU A 14 16.26 -16.49 29.35
CA LEU A 14 16.77 -15.35 28.55
C LEU A 14 17.19 -15.77 27.14
N ALA A 15 17.72 -16.96 26.95
CA ALA A 15 18.13 -17.47 25.64
C ALA A 15 16.90 -17.80 24.75
N ILE A 16 15.79 -18.29 25.33
CA ILE A 16 14.58 -18.61 24.57
C ILE A 16 13.88 -17.33 24.08
N THR A 17 13.87 -16.26 24.88
CA THR A 17 13.28 -14.98 24.48
C THR A 17 14.07 -14.30 23.35
N SER A 18 15.38 -14.44 23.33
CA SER A 18 16.21 -13.86 22.25
C SER A 18 16.08 -14.61 20.93
N LEU A 19 15.86 -15.92 20.93
CA LEU A 19 15.63 -16.70 19.73
C LEU A 19 14.28 -16.36 19.09
N ALA A 20 13.22 -16.25 19.88
CA ALA A 20 11.89 -15.88 19.39
C ALA A 20 11.85 -14.47 18.78
N ALA A 21 12.58 -13.52 19.36
CA ALA A 21 12.69 -12.17 18.82
C ALA A 21 13.49 -12.11 17.50
N ALA A 22 14.50 -12.97 17.34
CA ALA A 22 15.28 -13.04 16.11
C ALA A 22 14.49 -13.66 14.95
N ASP A 23 13.64 -14.64 15.20
CA ASP A 23 12.76 -15.24 14.19
C ASP A 23 11.66 -14.26 13.75
N ASP A 24 11.05 -13.51 14.67
CA ASP A 24 10.05 -12.49 14.35
C ASP A 24 10.62 -11.34 13.49
N GLU A 25 11.84 -10.90 13.78
CA GLU A 25 12.51 -9.87 12.97
C GLU A 25 12.90 -10.37 11.57
N LYS A 26 13.32 -11.62 11.45
CA LYS A 26 13.63 -12.26 10.17
C LYS A 26 12.38 -12.42 9.30
N ASP A 27 11.26 -12.79 9.89
CA ASP A 27 9.99 -12.91 9.17
C ASP A 27 9.47 -11.53 8.71
N LYS A 28 9.60 -10.50 9.55
CA LYS A 28 9.29 -9.11 9.17
C LYS A 28 10.15 -8.61 8.02
N GLU A 29 11.46 -8.89 8.03
CA GLU A 29 12.33 -8.43 6.95
C GLU A 29 12.08 -9.20 5.64
N LYS A 30 11.73 -10.46 5.72
CA LYS A 30 11.26 -11.23 4.57
C LYS A 30 9.99 -10.61 3.98
N GLU A 31 9.00 -10.29 4.82
CA GLU A 31 7.78 -9.63 4.39
C GLU A 31 8.07 -8.27 3.72
N ARG A 32 8.93 -7.45 4.31
CA ARG A 32 9.37 -6.16 3.74
C ARG A 32 10.02 -6.33 2.37
N THR A 33 10.85 -7.35 2.22
CA THR A 33 11.52 -7.67 0.94
C THR A 33 10.49 -8.05 -0.13
N GLU A 34 9.49 -8.85 0.21
CA GLU A 34 8.40 -9.20 -0.70
C GLU A 34 7.57 -7.97 -1.10
N ILE A 35 7.29 -7.05 -0.17
CA ILE A 35 6.59 -5.81 -0.45
C ILE A 35 7.42 -4.90 -1.38
N ARG A 36 8.72 -4.77 -1.18
CA ARG A 36 9.61 -4.00 -2.07
C ARG A 36 9.59 -4.58 -3.49
N LYS A 37 9.70 -5.90 -3.62
CA LYS A 37 9.62 -6.59 -4.92
C LYS A 37 8.28 -6.33 -5.60
N MET A 38 7.18 -6.51 -4.89
CA MET A 38 5.83 -6.22 -5.38
C MET A 38 5.69 -4.76 -5.84
N SER A 39 6.24 -3.82 -5.08
CA SER A 39 6.22 -2.40 -5.43
C SER A 39 6.96 -2.13 -6.74
N GLN A 40 8.16 -2.64 -6.93
CA GLN A 40 8.95 -2.50 -8.15
C GLN A 40 8.25 -3.12 -9.38
N GLU A 41 7.69 -4.32 -9.22
CA GLU A 41 6.91 -4.96 -10.29
C GLU A 41 5.67 -4.14 -10.66
N SER A 42 4.99 -3.55 -9.67
CA SER A 42 3.82 -2.72 -9.89
C SER A 42 4.16 -1.45 -10.66
N LEU A 43 5.25 -0.77 -10.27
CA LEU A 43 5.75 0.41 -10.99
C LEU A 43 6.18 0.06 -12.42
N THR A 44 6.87 -1.05 -12.61
CA THR A 44 7.26 -1.52 -13.95
C THR A 44 6.04 -1.75 -14.84
N ARG A 45 5.00 -2.40 -14.31
CA ARG A 45 3.73 -2.60 -15.04
C ARG A 45 3.02 -1.29 -15.32
N LEU A 46 3.00 -0.36 -14.34
CA LEU A 46 2.43 0.96 -14.52
C LEU A 46 3.13 1.74 -15.64
N TYR A 47 4.45 1.80 -15.62
CA TYR A 47 5.23 2.55 -16.61
C TYR A 47 5.12 1.96 -18.02
N LYS A 48 4.92 0.64 -18.12
CA LYS A 48 4.63 -0.01 -19.41
C LYS A 48 3.23 0.36 -19.94
N ALA A 49 2.23 0.40 -19.05
CA ALA A 49 0.86 0.72 -19.43
C ALA A 49 0.63 2.22 -19.63
N GLN A 50 1.34 3.07 -18.89
CA GLN A 50 1.24 4.52 -18.89
C GLN A 50 2.64 5.15 -18.72
N PRO A 51 3.38 5.39 -19.80
CA PRO A 51 4.77 5.89 -19.75
C PRO A 51 4.92 7.23 -19.01
N SER A 52 3.94 8.13 -19.10
CA SER A 52 3.96 9.42 -18.39
C SER A 52 3.91 9.29 -16.87
N ALA A 53 3.40 8.16 -16.34
CA ALA A 53 3.35 7.89 -14.90
C ALA A 53 4.75 7.81 -14.29
N LYS A 54 5.78 7.45 -15.05
CA LYS A 54 7.16 7.44 -14.56
C LYS A 54 7.59 8.82 -14.11
N ALA A 55 7.41 9.82 -14.94
CA ALA A 55 7.74 11.21 -14.62
C ALA A 55 6.88 11.74 -13.45
N ALA A 56 5.61 11.33 -13.36
CA ALA A 56 4.73 11.68 -12.26
C ALA A 56 5.26 11.15 -10.92
N VAL A 57 5.58 9.86 -10.84
CA VAL A 57 6.10 9.21 -9.63
C VAL A 57 7.47 9.77 -9.22
N GLU A 58 8.37 10.01 -10.19
CA GLU A 58 9.73 10.49 -9.90
C GLU A 58 9.75 11.96 -9.41
N LYS A 59 8.86 12.81 -9.94
CA LYS A 59 8.77 14.23 -9.58
C LYS A 59 7.93 14.51 -8.33
N ALA A 60 7.11 13.56 -7.92
CA ALA A 60 6.24 13.69 -6.75
C ALA A 60 7.03 13.83 -5.45
N TYR A 61 6.41 14.37 -4.41
CA TYR A 61 6.97 14.36 -3.05
C TYR A 61 7.21 12.94 -2.56
N GLY A 62 6.26 12.06 -2.82
CA GLY A 62 6.34 10.64 -2.52
C GLY A 62 5.28 9.84 -3.26
N TYR A 63 5.33 8.55 -3.10
CA TYR A 63 4.35 7.62 -3.66
C TYR A 63 4.12 6.44 -2.73
N ALA A 64 3.02 5.74 -2.91
CA ALA A 64 2.76 4.49 -2.18
C ALA A 64 2.23 3.43 -3.13
N VAL A 65 2.65 2.19 -2.92
CA VAL A 65 2.26 1.05 -3.75
C VAL A 65 1.68 -0.04 -2.87
N PHE A 66 0.49 -0.51 -3.24
CA PHE A 66 -0.20 -1.60 -2.56
C PHE A 66 -0.61 -2.69 -3.54
N SER A 67 -0.53 -3.92 -3.07
CA SER A 67 -1.19 -5.07 -3.68
C SER A 67 -2.32 -5.49 -2.79
N ASN A 68 -3.50 -5.70 -3.35
CA ASN A 68 -4.65 -6.19 -2.63
C ASN A 68 -5.23 -7.44 -3.29
N MET A 69 -5.75 -8.33 -2.45
CA MET A 69 -6.56 -9.46 -2.86
C MET A 69 -7.85 -9.43 -2.06
N GLY A 70 -8.96 -9.19 -2.74
CA GLY A 70 -10.29 -9.18 -2.16
C GLY A 70 -11.12 -10.37 -2.59
N ILE A 71 -11.95 -10.85 -1.69
CA ILE A 71 -12.96 -11.87 -1.96
C ILE A 71 -14.33 -11.21 -1.82
N LYS A 72 -15.15 -11.33 -2.85
CA LYS A 72 -16.54 -10.84 -2.85
C LYS A 72 -17.51 -12.01 -2.94
N ILE A 73 -18.48 -12.05 -2.03
CA ILE A 73 -19.53 -13.06 -1.98
C ILE A 73 -20.87 -12.34 -1.86
N LEU A 74 -21.74 -12.53 -2.88
CA LEU A 74 -23.10 -11.97 -2.96
C LEU A 74 -23.10 -10.42 -2.87
N VAL A 75 -23.46 -9.85 -1.70
CA VAL A 75 -23.69 -8.42 -1.51
C VAL A 75 -22.52 -7.69 -0.83
N GLY A 76 -21.48 -8.43 -0.39
CA GLY A 76 -20.34 -7.83 0.29
C GLY A 76 -19.06 -8.63 0.15
N GLY A 77 -17.96 -8.02 0.48
CA GLY A 77 -16.67 -8.65 0.48
C GLY A 77 -15.65 -7.84 1.27
N SER A 78 -14.53 -8.47 1.56
CA SER A 78 -13.39 -7.83 2.18
C SER A 78 -12.10 -8.18 1.43
N GLY A 79 -11.13 -7.30 1.50
CA GLY A 79 -9.80 -7.52 0.95
C GLY A 79 -8.74 -6.99 1.90
N ASN A 80 -7.61 -7.65 1.90
CA ASN A 80 -6.42 -7.22 2.61
C ASN A 80 -5.29 -6.99 1.62
N GLY A 81 -4.53 -5.96 1.86
CA GLY A 81 -3.37 -5.61 1.07
C GLY A 81 -2.20 -5.19 1.93
N LYS A 82 -1.02 -5.33 1.38
CA LYS A 82 0.22 -4.85 1.96
C LYS A 82 0.88 -3.90 0.97
N GLY A 83 1.60 -2.92 1.49
CA GLY A 83 2.26 -1.94 0.65
C GLY A 83 3.33 -1.16 1.37
N VAL A 84 3.93 -0.25 0.63
CA VAL A 84 4.97 0.64 1.10
C VAL A 84 4.73 2.04 0.56
N ALA A 85 4.81 3.03 1.44
CA ALA A 85 4.89 4.44 1.08
C ALA A 85 6.36 4.87 1.07
N ILE A 86 6.79 5.56 0.02
CA ILE A 86 8.17 5.96 -0.21
C ILE A 86 8.23 7.47 -0.44
N LYS A 87 8.97 8.15 0.42
CA LYS A 87 9.32 9.55 0.25
C LYS A 87 10.46 9.67 -0.76
N ASN A 88 10.27 10.42 -1.84
CA ASN A 88 11.27 10.49 -2.92
C ASN A 88 12.59 11.10 -2.46
N LYS A 89 12.54 12.15 -1.64
CA LYS A 89 13.75 12.72 -1.02
C LYS A 89 14.15 11.85 0.18
N GLY A 90 15.33 11.25 0.12
CA GLY A 90 15.88 10.40 1.19
C GLY A 90 15.43 8.94 1.13
N LYS A 91 14.55 8.56 0.22
CA LYS A 91 14.08 7.18 -0.01
C LYS A 91 13.60 6.47 1.27
N THR A 92 12.95 7.24 2.17
CA THR A 92 12.40 6.69 3.41
C THR A 92 11.19 5.84 3.10
N GLU A 93 11.17 4.62 3.62
CA GLU A 93 10.09 3.64 3.44
C GLU A 93 9.22 3.53 4.70
N THR A 94 7.90 3.52 4.51
CA THR A 94 6.93 3.20 5.56
C THR A 94 6.05 2.06 5.07
N PHE A 95 6.16 0.89 5.73
CA PHE A 95 5.35 -0.28 5.40
C PHE A 95 3.96 -0.14 6.02
N MET A 96 2.93 -0.42 5.22
CA MET A 96 1.54 -0.19 5.56
C MET A 96 0.66 -1.38 5.17
N LYS A 97 -0.49 -1.49 5.82
CA LYS A 97 -1.53 -2.45 5.47
C LYS A 97 -2.70 -1.72 4.83
N MET A 98 -3.33 -2.35 3.85
CA MET A 98 -4.57 -1.87 3.24
C MET A 98 -5.70 -2.82 3.59
N PHE A 99 -6.84 -2.25 3.97
CA PHE A 99 -8.07 -2.99 4.18
C PHE A 99 -9.13 -2.46 3.22
N GLU A 100 -9.88 -3.35 2.59
CA GLU A 100 -10.93 -3.00 1.64
C GLU A 100 -12.24 -3.63 2.07
N ILE A 101 -13.30 -2.82 2.09
CA ILE A 101 -14.68 -3.29 2.21
C ILE A 101 -15.33 -3.11 0.84
N GLN A 102 -15.88 -4.19 0.30
CA GLN A 102 -16.59 -4.18 -0.98
C GLN A 102 -18.09 -4.29 -0.73
N ALA A 103 -18.85 -3.33 -1.23
CA ALA A 103 -20.32 -3.38 -1.25
C ALA A 103 -20.81 -3.60 -2.69
N GLY A 104 -21.97 -4.26 -2.83
CA GLY A 104 -22.65 -4.48 -4.11
C GLY A 104 -22.74 -5.94 -4.52
N LEU A 105 -23.58 -6.22 -5.52
CA LEU A 105 -23.83 -7.59 -6.01
C LEU A 105 -22.64 -8.15 -6.80
N GLY A 106 -22.35 -9.42 -6.60
CA GLY A 106 -21.36 -10.19 -7.37
C GLY A 106 -20.59 -11.21 -6.54
N MET A 107 -19.90 -12.12 -7.24
CA MET A 107 -18.99 -13.08 -6.65
C MET A 107 -17.66 -13.04 -7.39
N GLY A 108 -16.56 -13.25 -6.68
CA GLY A 108 -15.24 -13.39 -7.29
C GLY A 108 -14.08 -12.97 -6.42
N VAL A 109 -12.91 -13.36 -6.85
CA VAL A 109 -11.63 -12.89 -6.29
C VAL A 109 -11.12 -11.76 -7.17
N LYS A 110 -10.91 -10.60 -6.58
CA LYS A 110 -10.31 -9.46 -7.27
C LYS A 110 -8.89 -9.25 -6.76
N LYS A 111 -7.94 -9.30 -7.69
CA LYS A 111 -6.56 -8.90 -7.45
C LYS A 111 -6.32 -7.59 -8.16
N PHE A 112 -5.81 -6.61 -7.46
CA PHE A 112 -5.42 -5.34 -8.07
C PHE A 112 -4.21 -4.76 -7.33
N ARG A 113 -3.55 -3.83 -8.00
CA ARG A 113 -2.47 -3.05 -7.44
C ARG A 113 -2.83 -1.58 -7.58
N VAL A 114 -2.53 -0.79 -6.58
CA VAL A 114 -2.72 0.66 -6.61
C VAL A 114 -1.41 1.36 -6.38
N VAL A 115 -1.21 2.45 -7.12
CA VAL A 115 -0.09 3.36 -6.94
C VAL A 115 -0.67 4.74 -6.65
N PHE A 116 -0.42 5.22 -5.44
CA PHE A 116 -0.72 6.59 -5.05
C PHE A 116 0.49 7.47 -5.34
N VAL A 117 0.23 8.69 -5.78
CA VAL A 117 1.23 9.73 -6.05
C VAL A 117 0.83 10.96 -5.26
N PHE A 118 1.77 11.52 -4.50
CA PHE A 118 1.54 12.64 -3.59
C PHE A 118 2.33 13.85 -4.05
N ASP A 119 1.63 14.93 -4.38
CA ASP A 119 2.26 16.15 -4.90
C ASP A 119 3.00 16.95 -3.83
N ASN A 120 2.63 16.79 -2.55
CA ASN A 120 3.16 17.61 -1.47
C ASN A 120 3.30 16.84 -0.14
N VAL A 121 4.01 17.47 0.80
CA VAL A 121 4.28 16.91 2.13
C VAL A 121 3.00 16.64 2.93
N LYS A 122 2.04 17.56 2.90
CA LYS A 122 0.79 17.45 3.68
C LYS A 122 -0.02 16.22 3.26
N ALA A 123 -0.14 15.98 1.95
CA ALA A 123 -0.83 14.81 1.41
C ALA A 123 -0.13 13.51 1.78
N PHE A 124 1.20 13.45 1.64
CA PHE A 124 1.98 12.26 1.97
C PHE A 124 1.98 11.95 3.48
N ASP A 125 2.29 12.94 4.32
CA ASP A 125 2.37 12.74 5.77
C ASP A 125 0.98 12.45 6.36
N GLY A 126 -0.08 13.07 5.86
CA GLY A 126 -1.46 12.76 6.20
C GLY A 126 -1.81 11.30 5.89
N PHE A 127 -1.42 10.82 4.71
CA PHE A 127 -1.63 9.44 4.30
C PHE A 127 -0.87 8.45 5.20
N VAL A 128 0.39 8.72 5.50
CA VAL A 128 1.24 7.80 6.28
C VAL A 128 0.83 7.77 7.74
N ASN A 129 0.51 8.92 8.35
CA ASN A 129 0.28 9.02 9.80
C ASN A 129 -1.18 8.74 10.19
N SER A 130 -2.14 9.18 9.38
CA SER A 130 -3.57 9.06 9.70
C SER A 130 -4.24 7.91 8.96
N GLY A 131 -3.56 7.35 7.95
CA GLY A 131 -4.19 6.47 6.98
C GLY A 131 -5.08 7.26 6.02
N TRP A 132 -5.75 6.57 5.15
CA TRP A 132 -6.64 7.18 4.18
C TRP A 132 -7.86 6.29 3.95
N GLU A 133 -9.03 6.88 4.03
CA GLU A 133 -10.28 6.21 3.75
C GLU A 133 -10.86 6.73 2.44
N PHE A 134 -11.09 5.81 1.52
CA PHE A 134 -11.77 6.09 0.27
C PHE A 134 -13.28 5.90 0.48
N GLY A 135 -13.95 6.97 0.77
CA GLY A 135 -15.40 7.04 0.90
C GLY A 135 -15.95 8.22 0.10
N GLY A 136 -17.22 8.50 0.08
CA GLY A 136 -17.94 9.45 -0.77
C GLY A 136 -17.31 10.80 -1.19
N GLN A 137 -16.19 11.19 -0.58
CA GLN A 137 -15.40 12.35 -1.00
C GLN A 137 -14.61 12.11 -2.30
N ALA A 138 -14.20 10.88 -2.56
CA ALA A 138 -13.46 10.55 -3.77
C ALA A 138 -14.35 10.55 -5.02
N ASP A 139 -15.62 10.21 -4.87
CA ASP A 139 -16.59 10.33 -5.96
C ASP A 139 -16.80 11.78 -6.39
N ALA A 140 -16.70 12.72 -5.46
CA ALA A 140 -16.77 14.15 -5.76
C ALA A 140 -15.49 14.67 -6.44
N ALA A 141 -14.32 14.24 -5.99
CA ALA A 141 -13.03 14.64 -6.57
C ALA A 141 -12.79 14.02 -7.96
N ALA A 142 -13.20 12.77 -8.16
CA ALA A 142 -13.11 12.09 -9.45
C ALA A 142 -14.02 12.74 -10.52
N LYS A 143 -15.14 13.32 -10.10
CA LYS A 143 -16.07 14.04 -10.99
C LYS A 143 -15.58 15.44 -11.39
N THR A 144 -14.67 16.05 -10.61
CA THR A 144 -14.24 17.44 -10.81
C THR A 144 -12.88 17.59 -11.49
N SER A 145 -12.18 16.52 -11.86
CA SER A 145 -10.86 16.58 -12.48
C SER A 145 -10.78 15.84 -13.83
N PRO A 146 -11.46 16.33 -14.89
CA PRO A 146 -11.34 15.71 -16.21
C PRO A 146 -10.00 16.03 -16.93
N GLU A 147 -9.26 17.06 -16.54
CA GLU A 147 -8.27 17.66 -17.42
C GLU A 147 -6.97 18.12 -16.74
N LYS A 148 -6.23 17.21 -16.13
CA LYS A 148 -4.78 17.42 -16.12
C LYS A 148 -4.13 16.39 -17.05
N GLY A 149 -4.21 16.67 -18.33
CA GLY A 149 -3.34 16.05 -19.32
C GLY A 149 -1.87 16.25 -18.88
N GLY A 150 -0.97 15.40 -19.34
CA GLY A 150 0.45 15.47 -18.97
C GLY A 150 0.86 14.30 -18.08
N SER A 151 1.67 14.57 -17.05
CA SER A 151 2.29 13.54 -16.25
C SER A 151 1.32 12.68 -15.44
N MET A 152 0.10 13.18 -15.15
CA MET A 152 -0.94 12.46 -14.40
C MET A 152 -1.98 11.76 -15.29
N ALA A 153 -1.75 11.67 -16.60
CA ALA A 153 -2.64 10.95 -17.50
C ALA A 153 -2.86 9.50 -17.04
N GLY A 154 -4.11 9.04 -17.02
CA GLY A 154 -4.47 7.69 -16.54
C GLY A 154 -4.54 7.53 -15.02
N ALA A 155 -4.31 8.59 -14.24
CA ALA A 155 -4.57 8.61 -12.80
C ALA A 155 -5.90 9.27 -12.51
N ALA A 156 -6.53 8.84 -11.41
CA ALA A 156 -7.68 9.53 -10.82
C ALA A 156 -7.21 10.41 -9.67
N SER A 157 -7.73 11.65 -9.60
CA SER A 157 -7.58 12.47 -8.41
C SER A 157 -8.51 11.94 -7.34
N VAL A 158 -7.97 11.61 -6.17
CA VAL A 158 -8.75 11.01 -5.07
C VAL A 158 -8.91 11.95 -3.88
N SER A 159 -8.03 12.92 -3.76
CA SER A 159 -8.13 14.07 -2.87
C SER A 159 -7.13 15.13 -3.31
N GLU A 160 -7.14 16.30 -2.65
CA GLU A 160 -6.20 17.37 -2.96
C GLU A 160 -4.75 16.87 -2.81
N GLY A 161 -3.97 16.98 -3.88
CA GLY A 161 -2.57 16.54 -3.94
C GLY A 161 -2.35 15.03 -3.93
N VAL A 162 -3.41 14.21 -4.09
CA VAL A 162 -3.32 12.75 -4.13
C VAL A 162 -3.92 12.20 -5.42
N TRP A 163 -3.13 11.47 -6.15
CA TRP A 163 -3.49 10.81 -7.40
C TRP A 163 -3.36 9.30 -7.25
N MET A 164 -4.18 8.54 -7.95
CA MET A 164 -4.18 7.08 -7.86
C MET A 164 -4.23 6.44 -9.25
N TYR A 165 -3.29 5.53 -9.50
CA TYR A 165 -3.35 4.58 -10.60
C TYR A 165 -3.82 3.23 -10.08
N GLN A 166 -4.76 2.61 -10.75
CA GLN A 166 -5.20 1.25 -10.44
C GLN A 166 -4.81 0.30 -11.56
N LEU A 167 -4.11 -0.77 -11.21
CA LEU A 167 -3.69 -1.83 -12.11
C LEU A 167 -4.48 -3.11 -11.82
N THR A 168 -5.02 -3.70 -12.86
CA THR A 168 -5.65 -5.02 -12.84
C THR A 168 -4.83 -6.00 -13.69
N ASP A 169 -5.23 -7.26 -13.74
CA ASP A 169 -4.59 -8.23 -14.63
C ASP A 169 -4.75 -7.86 -16.12
N LYS A 170 -5.76 -7.05 -16.44
CA LYS A 170 -6.04 -6.54 -17.81
C LYS A 170 -5.33 -5.22 -18.14
N GLY A 171 -4.59 -4.63 -17.21
CA GLY A 171 -3.89 -3.36 -17.37
C GLY A 171 -4.39 -2.25 -16.45
N LEU A 172 -4.26 -0.99 -16.90
CA LEU A 172 -4.71 0.17 -16.13
C LEU A 172 -6.24 0.23 -16.10
N ALA A 173 -6.82 0.36 -14.92
CA ALA A 173 -8.26 0.55 -14.72
C ALA A 173 -8.54 1.98 -14.29
N LEU A 174 -9.54 2.60 -14.91
CA LEU A 174 -10.02 3.93 -14.55
C LEU A 174 -11.21 3.88 -13.56
N GLU A 175 -11.67 2.67 -13.22
CA GLU A 175 -12.76 2.51 -12.26
C GLU A 175 -12.25 2.62 -10.82
N LEU A 176 -12.81 3.59 -10.11
CA LEU A 176 -12.57 3.79 -8.69
C LEU A 176 -13.56 2.93 -7.88
N THR A 177 -13.05 1.98 -7.14
CA THR A 177 -13.82 1.29 -6.10
C THR A 177 -13.45 1.86 -4.74
N GLY A 178 -14.43 2.08 -3.86
CA GLY A 178 -14.20 2.62 -2.52
C GLY A 178 -13.21 1.74 -1.71
N LYS A 179 -12.15 2.34 -1.17
CA LYS A 179 -11.05 1.64 -0.49
C LYS A 179 -10.52 2.48 0.66
N GLY A 180 -10.13 1.83 1.73
CA GLY A 180 -9.47 2.47 2.85
C GLY A 180 -8.05 1.91 3.07
N THR A 181 -7.13 2.76 3.51
CA THR A 181 -5.77 2.35 3.94
C THR A 181 -5.53 2.79 5.37
N LYS A 182 -4.83 1.97 6.15
CA LYS A 182 -4.41 2.31 7.50
C LYS A 182 -3.03 1.74 7.81
#